data_16705974b496ad768f58b5e413244eb7
#
_entry.id   16705974b496ad768f58b5e413244eb7
#
_cell.length_a   1.000
_cell.length_b   1.000
_cell.length_c   1.000
_cell.angle_alpha   90.00
_cell.angle_beta   90.00
_cell.angle_gamma   90.00
#
_symmetry.space_group_name_H-M   'P 1'
#
loop_
_entity.id
_entity.type
_entity.pdbx_description
1 polymer ?
#
loop_
_entity_poly.entity_id
_entity_poly.type
_entity_poly.pdbx_seq_one_letter_code
_entity_poly.pdbx_strand_id
1 'polypeptide(L)'
;MKDEEIQQSIFDSSDGSNLSEHRGSLDKLREDLSQFGLTSNQSKVYIFLGKYGSKTAPEVCKSLKLPRTETYHLLTTLQNKGIVSATFQHPIRFSATPLNKAIWVLVNAEKERVNMLERQEKSIVELWDTIPEFSTTSEEKEDKFQMLEGANQIHSKIKEMIANTTQEFLALGSEKDFLKFYHSSFFESLDNSKIELKLLTSSSEKSIYIFDDIDRAKVKKMPESIQENLCFLTKDDNELLFFIKNASQSTQHVTAIWTDSASMIYSMKILFSSVWSKSKNIHL
;
A
#
# COMPACT_ATOMS: atom_id res chain seq x y z
N MET A 1 1.73 56.91 -11.78
CA MET A 1 2.74 56.11 -11.10
C MET A 1 2.11 55.67 -9.81
N LYS A 2 1.52 54.48 -9.77
CA LYS A 2 1.04 53.79 -8.57
C LYS A 2 1.59 52.40 -8.61
N ASP A 3 2.51 52.19 -7.76
CA ASP A 3 2.97 50.98 -7.06
C ASP A 3 2.63 49.62 -7.73
N GLU A 4 3.54 49.19 -8.59
CA GLU A 4 3.75 47.80 -8.88
C GLU A 4 4.45 47.15 -7.67
N GLU A 5 3.72 46.84 -6.61
CA GLU A 5 4.14 45.84 -5.62
C GLU A 5 4.25 44.54 -6.34
N ILE A 6 5.47 44.09 -6.58
CA ILE A 6 5.82 42.77 -7.05
C ILE A 6 5.40 41.83 -5.92
N GLN A 7 4.20 41.25 -6.03
CA GLN A 7 3.77 40.16 -5.14
C GLN A 7 4.72 38.97 -5.36
N GLN A 8 5.68 38.84 -4.44
CA GLN A 8 6.57 37.69 -4.41
C GLN A 8 5.74 36.42 -4.15
N SER A 9 6.06 35.34 -4.85
CA SER A 9 5.40 34.08 -4.67
C SER A 9 5.60 33.57 -3.25
N ILE A 10 4.55 33.03 -2.61
CA ILE A 10 4.60 32.40 -1.27
C ILE A 10 5.70 31.33 -1.19
N PHE A 11 6.07 30.74 -2.32
CA PHE A 11 7.03 29.63 -2.41
C PHE A 11 8.48 30.09 -2.61
N ASP A 12 8.73 31.37 -2.94
CA ASP A 12 10.05 31.90 -3.35
C ASP A 12 10.64 32.96 -2.40
N SER A 13 9.91 33.40 -1.36
CA SER A 13 10.39 34.51 -0.51
C SER A 13 11.54 34.07 0.39
N SER A 14 12.71 34.63 0.12
CA SER A 14 13.93 34.58 0.95
C SER A 14 13.99 35.68 2.02
N ASP A 15 13.01 36.53 2.11
CA ASP A 15 12.97 37.64 3.07
C ASP A 15 12.28 37.27 4.37
N GLY A 16 12.92 37.63 5.50
CA GLY A 16 12.59 37.31 6.88
C GLY A 16 11.28 37.90 7.44
N SER A 17 10.19 37.80 6.71
CA SER A 17 8.83 38.14 7.14
C SER A 17 8.04 36.90 7.52
N ASN A 18 6.89 37.07 8.21
CA ASN A 18 5.96 36.04 8.69
C ASN A 18 5.65 34.88 7.72
N LEU A 19 6.06 34.94 6.48
CA LEU A 19 5.93 33.91 5.44
C LEU A 19 6.94 32.75 5.59
N SER A 20 8.11 33.04 6.19
CA SER A 20 9.09 31.95 6.44
C SER A 20 8.60 30.97 7.50
N GLU A 21 7.84 31.43 8.49
CA GLU A 21 7.22 30.58 9.53
C GLU A 21 6.16 29.64 8.93
N HIS A 22 5.48 30.04 7.85
CA HIS A 22 4.44 29.23 7.22
C HIS A 22 4.95 28.36 6.08
N ARG A 23 6.22 28.48 5.67
CA ARG A 23 6.78 27.71 4.55
C ARG A 23 6.70 26.20 4.77
N GLY A 24 7.08 25.74 5.96
CA GLY A 24 6.98 24.33 6.31
C GLY A 24 5.55 23.79 6.25
N SER A 25 4.58 24.61 6.70
CA SER A 25 3.15 24.25 6.65
C SER A 25 2.61 24.21 5.21
N LEU A 26 3.10 25.12 4.32
CA LEU A 26 2.72 25.15 2.92
C LEU A 26 3.32 23.97 2.13
N ASP A 27 4.56 23.61 2.41
CA ASP A 27 5.22 22.45 1.81
C ASP A 27 4.54 21.15 2.23
N LYS A 28 4.21 21.02 3.53
CA LYS A 28 3.43 19.89 4.03
C LYS A 28 2.05 19.82 3.39
N LEU A 29 1.32 20.94 3.33
CA LEU A 29 0.01 20.98 2.67
C LEU A 29 0.10 20.58 1.19
N ARG A 30 1.16 20.96 0.49
CA ARG A 30 1.40 20.57 -0.90
C ARG A 30 1.62 19.05 -1.02
N GLU A 31 2.39 18.46 -0.10
CA GLU A 31 2.63 17.03 -0.02
C GLU A 31 1.35 16.28 0.31
N ASP A 32 0.62 16.72 1.33
CA ASP A 32 -0.68 16.13 1.70
C ASP A 32 -1.67 16.17 0.52
N LEU A 33 -1.77 17.29 -0.20
CA LEU A 33 -2.64 17.39 -1.38
C LEU A 33 -2.23 16.46 -2.52
N SER A 34 -0.96 16.05 -2.58
CA SER A 34 -0.52 15.06 -3.58
C SER A 34 -1.13 13.69 -3.34
N GLN A 35 -1.40 13.32 -2.09
CA GLN A 35 -2.08 12.07 -1.73
C GLN A 35 -3.53 12.03 -2.23
N PHE A 36 -4.15 13.20 -2.46
CA PHE A 36 -5.48 13.34 -3.07
C PHE A 36 -5.43 13.44 -4.60
N GLY A 37 -4.32 13.06 -5.23
CA GLY A 37 -4.18 12.99 -6.69
C GLY A 37 -3.90 14.34 -7.38
N LEU A 38 -3.36 15.33 -6.67
CA LEU A 38 -2.88 16.57 -7.26
C LEU A 38 -1.37 16.49 -7.53
N THR A 39 -0.94 16.94 -8.70
CA THR A 39 0.50 17.13 -8.95
C THR A 39 1.05 18.29 -8.13
N SER A 40 2.37 18.36 -7.94
CA SER A 40 3.04 19.44 -7.20
C SER A 40 2.66 20.82 -7.73
N ASN A 41 2.60 21.00 -9.08
CA ASN A 41 2.21 22.27 -9.68
C ASN A 41 0.72 22.57 -9.55
N GLN A 42 -0.16 21.54 -9.60
CA GLN A 42 -1.59 21.68 -9.31
C GLN A 42 -1.82 22.16 -7.88
N SER A 43 -1.15 21.54 -6.90
CA SER A 43 -1.23 21.95 -5.50
C SER A 43 -0.74 23.39 -5.28
N LYS A 44 0.37 23.79 -5.91
CA LYS A 44 0.87 25.18 -5.87
C LYS A 44 -0.15 26.18 -6.39
N VAL A 45 -0.76 25.92 -7.55
CA VAL A 45 -1.77 26.79 -8.15
C VAL A 45 -3.01 26.88 -7.27
N TYR A 46 -3.49 25.73 -6.76
CA TYR A 46 -4.66 25.69 -5.87
C TYR A 46 -4.40 26.48 -4.57
N ILE A 47 -3.27 26.25 -3.89
CA ILE A 47 -2.90 26.95 -2.66
C ILE A 47 -2.77 28.45 -2.92
N PHE A 48 -2.13 28.84 -4.04
CA PHE A 48 -1.99 30.24 -4.41
C PHE A 48 -3.36 30.91 -4.56
N LEU A 49 -4.27 30.33 -5.33
CA LEU A 49 -5.64 30.87 -5.49
C LEU A 49 -6.41 30.89 -4.16
N GLY A 50 -6.24 29.90 -3.31
CA GLY A 50 -6.89 29.83 -2.01
C GLY A 50 -6.39 30.89 -1.01
N LYS A 51 -5.12 31.29 -1.10
CA LYS A 51 -4.51 32.27 -0.18
C LYS A 51 -4.54 33.72 -0.70
N TYR A 52 -4.43 33.91 -2.01
CA TYR A 52 -4.41 35.24 -2.61
C TYR A 52 -5.75 35.64 -3.28
N GLY A 53 -6.74 34.76 -3.22
CA GLY A 53 -8.05 35.01 -3.83
C GLY A 53 -8.06 34.89 -5.35
N SER A 54 -9.09 35.44 -5.96
CA SER A 54 -9.35 35.33 -7.39
C SER A 54 -8.26 36.01 -8.23
N LYS A 55 -7.67 35.28 -9.18
CA LYS A 55 -6.58 35.74 -10.06
C LYS A 55 -6.82 35.38 -11.51
N THR A 56 -6.28 36.15 -12.43
CA THR A 56 -6.22 35.81 -13.85
C THR A 56 -5.08 34.81 -14.14
N ALA A 57 -5.15 34.09 -15.24
CA ALA A 57 -4.07 33.18 -15.63
C ALA A 57 -2.70 33.89 -15.80
N PRO A 58 -2.58 35.08 -16.40
CA PRO A 58 -1.32 35.83 -16.43
C PRO A 58 -0.78 36.19 -15.03
N GLU A 59 -1.64 36.55 -14.08
CA GLU A 59 -1.22 36.79 -12.69
C GLU A 59 -0.68 35.55 -12.01
N VAL A 60 -1.34 34.40 -12.19
CA VAL A 60 -0.87 33.10 -11.68
C VAL A 60 0.47 32.71 -12.30
N CYS A 61 0.60 32.84 -13.64
CA CYS A 61 1.82 32.57 -14.40
C CYS A 61 3.01 33.38 -13.84
N LYS A 62 2.83 34.73 -13.70
CA LYS A 62 3.86 35.62 -13.20
C LYS A 62 4.26 35.31 -11.75
N SER A 63 3.26 35.09 -10.88
CA SER A 63 3.50 34.89 -9.44
C SER A 63 4.15 33.55 -9.12
N LEU A 64 3.80 32.47 -9.85
CA LEU A 64 4.35 31.13 -9.64
C LEU A 64 5.53 30.79 -10.54
N LYS A 65 5.95 31.73 -11.41
CA LYS A 65 7.02 31.54 -12.41
C LYS A 65 6.81 30.28 -13.27
N LEU A 66 5.55 30.00 -13.61
CA LEU A 66 5.19 28.87 -14.46
C LEU A 66 5.11 29.31 -15.94
N PRO A 67 5.39 28.40 -16.90
CA PRO A 67 5.15 28.69 -18.33
C PRO A 67 3.66 28.98 -18.57
N ARG A 68 3.38 29.92 -19.46
CA ARG A 68 2.02 30.39 -19.75
C ARG A 68 1.10 29.23 -20.18
N THR A 69 1.55 28.40 -21.08
CA THR A 69 0.78 27.25 -21.59
C THR A 69 0.47 26.26 -20.46
N GLU A 70 1.46 25.94 -19.63
CA GLU A 70 1.29 25.08 -18.47
C GLU A 70 0.28 25.64 -17.48
N THR A 71 0.35 26.96 -17.19
CA THR A 71 -0.59 27.62 -16.26
C THR A 71 -2.03 27.47 -16.71
N TYR A 72 -2.33 27.66 -17.99
CA TYR A 72 -3.69 27.48 -18.51
C TYR A 72 -4.12 26.02 -18.40
N HIS A 73 -3.25 25.07 -18.74
CA HIS A 73 -3.52 23.63 -18.59
C HIS A 73 -3.81 23.26 -17.13
N LEU A 74 -3.00 23.75 -16.18
CA LEU A 74 -3.20 23.51 -14.75
C LEU A 74 -4.54 24.07 -14.26
N LEU A 75 -4.88 25.30 -14.62
CA LEU A 75 -6.15 25.93 -14.25
C LEU A 75 -7.35 25.18 -14.82
N THR A 76 -7.29 24.77 -16.09
CA THR A 76 -8.34 23.94 -16.72
C THR A 76 -8.47 22.58 -16.04
N THR A 77 -7.36 21.94 -15.72
CA THR A 77 -7.38 20.64 -15.02
C THR A 77 -7.99 20.77 -13.63
N LEU A 78 -7.64 21.80 -12.86
CA LEU A 78 -8.22 22.06 -11.54
C LEU A 78 -9.71 22.40 -11.63
N GLN A 79 -10.12 23.09 -12.69
CA GLN A 79 -11.53 23.38 -12.98
C GLN A 79 -12.31 22.09 -13.32
N ASN A 80 -11.74 21.24 -14.15
CA ASN A 80 -12.34 19.93 -14.46
C ASN A 80 -12.44 19.01 -13.23
N LYS A 81 -11.49 19.11 -12.30
CA LYS A 81 -11.57 18.46 -10.99
C LYS A 81 -12.61 19.10 -10.04
N GLY A 82 -13.22 20.23 -10.39
CA GLY A 82 -14.23 20.92 -9.59
C GLY A 82 -13.70 21.67 -8.36
N ILE A 83 -12.38 21.85 -8.24
CA ILE A 83 -11.75 22.54 -7.09
C ILE A 83 -11.30 23.96 -7.38
N VAL A 84 -11.42 24.40 -8.64
CA VAL A 84 -11.24 25.77 -9.09
C VAL A 84 -12.44 26.17 -9.95
N SER A 85 -12.95 27.39 -9.80
CA SER A 85 -13.98 27.98 -10.63
C SER A 85 -13.43 29.14 -11.44
N ALA A 86 -14.02 29.40 -12.62
CA ALA A 86 -13.70 30.56 -13.45
C ALA A 86 -14.91 31.48 -13.58
N THR A 87 -14.69 32.81 -13.63
CA THR A 87 -15.73 33.78 -13.91
C THR A 87 -15.99 33.86 -15.42
N PHE A 88 -17.24 34.16 -15.80
CA PHE A 88 -17.59 34.40 -17.22
C PHE A 88 -17.31 35.87 -17.67
N GLN A 89 -16.77 36.72 -16.78
CA GLN A 89 -16.45 38.12 -17.08
C GLN A 89 -15.04 38.23 -17.61
N HIS A 90 -14.80 39.21 -18.47
CA HIS A 90 -13.47 39.56 -18.93
C HIS A 90 -12.84 40.65 -18.05
N PRO A 91 -11.58 40.47 -17.60
CA PRO A 91 -10.73 39.28 -17.79
C PRO A 91 -11.20 38.08 -16.94
N ILE A 92 -11.08 36.87 -17.50
CA ILE A 92 -11.41 35.65 -16.80
C ILE A 92 -10.57 35.50 -15.53
N ARG A 93 -11.23 35.30 -14.40
CA ARG A 93 -10.57 35.10 -13.09
C ARG A 93 -10.89 33.73 -12.55
N PHE A 94 -9.89 33.12 -11.95
CA PHE A 94 -9.96 31.80 -11.34
C PHE A 94 -9.94 31.92 -9.82
N SER A 95 -10.79 31.17 -9.14
CA SER A 95 -10.92 31.14 -7.69
C SER A 95 -10.87 29.70 -7.19
N ALA A 96 -10.13 29.46 -6.11
CA ALA A 96 -10.14 28.14 -5.48
C ALA A 96 -11.43 27.92 -4.68
N THR A 97 -11.97 26.73 -4.76
CA THR A 97 -13.03 26.25 -3.86
C THR A 97 -12.44 26.14 -2.43
N PRO A 98 -13.21 26.45 -1.36
CA PRO A 98 -12.75 26.28 0.02
C PRO A 98 -12.19 24.87 0.26
N LEU A 99 -11.08 24.78 1.02
CA LEU A 99 -10.29 23.55 1.15
C LEU A 99 -11.11 22.34 1.59
N ASN A 100 -11.97 22.48 2.59
CA ASN A 100 -12.84 21.43 3.07
C ASN A 100 -13.74 20.84 1.95
N LYS A 101 -14.31 21.72 1.12
CA LYS A 101 -15.12 21.31 -0.02
C LYS A 101 -14.29 20.69 -1.15
N ALA A 102 -13.08 21.23 -1.39
CA ALA A 102 -12.17 20.68 -2.39
C ALA A 102 -11.71 19.27 -2.03
N ILE A 103 -11.33 19.03 -0.77
CA ILE A 103 -10.99 17.69 -0.29
C ILE A 103 -12.17 16.74 -0.43
N TRP A 104 -13.38 17.16 -0.07
CA TRP A 104 -14.58 16.34 -0.24
C TRP A 104 -14.81 15.94 -1.71
N VAL A 105 -14.66 16.89 -2.65
CA VAL A 105 -14.79 16.62 -4.10
C VAL A 105 -13.75 15.61 -4.56
N LEU A 106 -12.48 15.77 -4.16
CA LEU A 106 -11.40 14.84 -4.55
C LEU A 106 -11.63 13.44 -4.00
N VAL A 107 -12.01 13.32 -2.73
CA VAL A 107 -12.31 12.02 -2.09
C VAL A 107 -13.47 11.31 -2.79
N ASN A 108 -14.54 12.04 -3.12
CA ASN A 108 -15.69 11.45 -3.80
C ASN A 108 -15.35 11.01 -5.23
N ALA A 109 -14.52 11.77 -5.95
CA ALA A 109 -14.05 11.38 -7.28
C ALA A 109 -13.25 10.06 -7.24
N GLU A 110 -12.39 9.87 -6.23
CA GLU A 110 -11.68 8.59 -6.05
C GLU A 110 -12.62 7.45 -5.66
N LYS A 111 -13.61 7.68 -4.81
CA LYS A 111 -14.63 6.66 -4.48
C LYS A 111 -15.43 6.21 -5.71
N GLU A 112 -15.87 7.15 -6.54
CA GLU A 112 -16.57 6.84 -7.79
C GLU A 112 -15.67 6.05 -8.75
N ARG A 113 -14.38 6.38 -8.81
CA ARG A 113 -13.41 5.65 -9.61
C ARG A 113 -13.26 4.19 -9.14
N VAL A 114 -13.13 3.97 -7.82
CA VAL A 114 -13.07 2.62 -7.24
C VAL A 114 -14.35 1.84 -7.57
N ASN A 115 -15.52 2.42 -7.33
CA ASN A 115 -16.80 1.79 -7.65
C ASN A 115 -16.93 1.42 -9.14
N MET A 116 -16.39 2.25 -10.03
CA MET A 116 -16.36 1.95 -11.47
C MET A 116 -15.46 0.75 -11.77
N LEU A 117 -14.26 0.70 -11.18
CA LEU A 117 -13.32 -0.41 -11.35
C LEU A 117 -13.91 -1.72 -10.81
N GLU A 118 -14.55 -1.69 -9.64
CA GLU A 118 -15.24 -2.87 -9.06
C GLU A 118 -16.34 -3.40 -9.98
N ARG A 119 -17.10 -2.52 -10.64
CA ARG A 119 -18.13 -2.95 -11.61
C ARG A 119 -17.52 -3.56 -12.87
N GLN A 120 -16.34 -3.08 -13.28
CA GLN A 120 -15.65 -3.59 -14.48
C GLN A 120 -14.89 -4.90 -14.21
N GLU A 121 -14.55 -5.19 -12.95
CA GLU A 121 -13.79 -6.38 -12.56
C GLU A 121 -14.39 -7.66 -13.15
N LYS A 122 -15.70 -7.89 -12.93
CA LYS A 122 -16.38 -9.09 -13.44
C LYS A 122 -16.31 -9.22 -14.95
N SER A 123 -16.55 -8.13 -15.67
CA SER A 123 -16.55 -8.15 -17.13
C SER A 123 -15.16 -8.38 -17.71
N ILE A 124 -14.11 -7.91 -17.02
CA ILE A 124 -12.73 -8.14 -17.42
C ILE A 124 -12.34 -9.61 -17.20
N VAL A 125 -12.73 -10.19 -16.07
CA VAL A 125 -12.51 -11.62 -15.76
C VAL A 125 -13.27 -12.49 -16.77
N GLU A 126 -14.55 -12.23 -17.00
CA GLU A 126 -15.34 -12.95 -18.00
C GLU A 126 -14.71 -12.86 -19.41
N LEU A 127 -14.23 -11.68 -19.80
CA LEU A 127 -13.54 -11.49 -21.07
C LEU A 127 -12.24 -12.30 -21.14
N TRP A 128 -11.46 -12.33 -20.07
CA TRP A 128 -10.22 -13.10 -19.97
C TRP A 128 -10.49 -14.59 -20.15
N ASP A 129 -11.53 -15.12 -19.53
CA ASP A 129 -11.92 -16.55 -19.62
C ASP A 129 -12.40 -16.94 -21.02
N THR A 130 -12.83 -15.97 -21.86
CA THR A 130 -13.17 -16.24 -23.27
C THR A 130 -11.95 -16.38 -24.18
N ILE A 131 -10.79 -15.92 -23.74
CA ILE A 131 -9.55 -15.99 -24.53
C ILE A 131 -8.92 -17.37 -24.30
N PRO A 132 -8.80 -18.21 -25.35
CA PRO A 132 -8.19 -19.51 -25.18
C PRO A 132 -6.72 -19.41 -24.78
N GLU A 133 -6.26 -20.29 -23.89
CA GLU A 133 -4.84 -20.40 -23.58
C GLU A 133 -4.06 -20.86 -24.82
N PHE A 134 -3.11 -20.05 -25.24
CA PHE A 134 -2.22 -20.36 -26.37
C PHE A 134 -0.97 -21.14 -25.91
N SER A 135 -1.15 -22.12 -25.01
CA SER A 135 -0.04 -22.98 -24.58
C SER A 135 0.43 -23.86 -25.74
N THR A 136 1.64 -23.64 -26.19
CA THR A 136 2.28 -24.35 -27.31
C THR A 136 2.91 -25.68 -26.93
N THR A 137 2.81 -26.12 -25.68
CA THR A 137 3.38 -27.38 -25.21
C THR A 137 2.46 -28.01 -24.15
N SER A 138 2.22 -29.31 -24.28
CA SER A 138 1.80 -30.17 -23.18
C SER A 138 2.95 -30.20 -22.17
N GLU A 139 3.02 -29.22 -21.30
CA GLU A 139 3.98 -29.23 -20.20
C GLU A 139 3.60 -30.40 -19.25
N GLU A 140 4.47 -31.38 -19.16
CA GLU A 140 4.57 -32.17 -17.94
C GLU A 140 4.57 -31.16 -16.80
N LYS A 141 3.79 -31.40 -15.74
CA LYS A 141 3.70 -30.51 -14.55
C LYS A 141 5.10 -30.37 -13.94
N GLU A 142 5.89 -29.47 -14.48
CA GLU A 142 7.13 -29.05 -13.82
C GLU A 142 6.79 -28.24 -12.58
N ASP A 143 7.46 -28.56 -11.47
CA ASP A 143 7.35 -27.79 -10.23
C ASP A 143 7.63 -26.31 -10.48
N LYS A 144 6.74 -25.44 -10.07
CA LYS A 144 6.89 -23.98 -10.25
C LYS A 144 7.64 -23.39 -9.07
N PHE A 145 8.63 -22.56 -9.37
CA PHE A 145 9.37 -21.78 -8.39
C PHE A 145 9.29 -20.30 -8.76
N GLN A 146 8.74 -19.49 -7.86
CA GLN A 146 8.62 -18.06 -8.08
C GLN A 146 9.32 -17.29 -6.94
N MET A 147 10.25 -16.41 -7.30
CA MET A 147 10.84 -15.48 -6.35
C MET A 147 9.93 -14.27 -6.18
N LEU A 148 9.58 -13.95 -4.94
CA LEU A 148 8.77 -12.79 -4.56
C LEU A 148 9.64 -11.79 -3.83
N GLU A 149 9.66 -10.55 -4.30
CA GLU A 149 10.47 -9.48 -3.72
C GLU A 149 9.58 -8.32 -3.24
N GLY A 150 9.85 -7.87 -2.02
CA GLY A 150 9.14 -6.76 -1.40
C GLY A 150 7.85 -7.17 -0.67
N ALA A 151 7.54 -6.37 0.34
CA ALA A 151 6.45 -6.66 1.28
C ALA A 151 5.07 -6.81 0.58
N ASN A 152 4.78 -5.97 -0.41
CA ASN A 152 3.46 -5.96 -1.05
C ASN A 152 3.16 -7.24 -1.82
N GLN A 153 4.12 -7.77 -2.60
CA GLN A 153 3.95 -9.01 -3.35
C GLN A 153 3.77 -10.20 -2.40
N ILE A 154 4.61 -10.25 -1.36
CA ILE A 154 4.58 -11.30 -0.35
C ILE A 154 3.25 -11.26 0.43
N HIS A 155 2.79 -10.08 0.86
CA HIS A 155 1.49 -9.93 1.55
C HIS A 155 0.31 -10.34 0.67
N SER A 156 0.34 -9.97 -0.62
CA SER A 156 -0.69 -10.38 -1.58
C SER A 156 -0.74 -11.89 -1.72
N LYS A 157 0.43 -12.55 -1.85
CA LYS A 157 0.50 -14.01 -1.96
C LYS A 157 0.05 -14.73 -0.68
N ILE A 158 0.42 -14.20 0.49
CA ILE A 158 -0.06 -14.75 1.76
C ILE A 158 -1.59 -14.65 1.87
N LYS A 159 -2.18 -13.52 1.52
CA LYS A 159 -3.65 -13.34 1.51
C LYS A 159 -4.32 -14.32 0.55
N GLU A 160 -3.77 -14.50 -0.64
CA GLU A 160 -4.25 -15.47 -1.63
C GLU A 160 -4.18 -16.90 -1.07
N MET A 161 -3.05 -17.32 -0.48
CA MET A 161 -2.89 -18.64 0.13
C MET A 161 -3.93 -18.89 1.22
N ILE A 162 -4.14 -17.90 2.12
CA ILE A 162 -5.13 -18.02 3.19
C ILE A 162 -6.55 -18.11 2.64
N ALA A 163 -6.92 -17.25 1.71
CA ALA A 163 -8.25 -17.21 1.13
C ALA A 163 -8.61 -18.52 0.42
N ASN A 164 -7.60 -19.19 -0.14
CA ASN A 164 -7.77 -20.46 -0.88
C ASN A 164 -7.46 -21.71 -0.05
N THR A 165 -7.18 -21.58 1.25
CA THR A 165 -6.93 -22.73 2.13
C THR A 165 -8.23 -23.48 2.40
N THR A 166 -8.18 -24.80 2.27
CA THR A 166 -9.36 -25.67 2.44
C THR A 166 -9.25 -26.64 3.61
N GLN A 167 -8.04 -27.03 3.99
CA GLN A 167 -7.81 -28.05 5.01
C GLN A 167 -6.89 -27.58 6.13
N GLU A 168 -5.63 -27.25 5.80
CA GLU A 168 -4.58 -26.97 6.77
C GLU A 168 -3.74 -25.76 6.37
N PHE A 169 -3.42 -24.92 7.34
CA PHE A 169 -2.46 -23.83 7.19
C PHE A 169 -1.41 -23.90 8.30
N LEU A 170 -0.15 -24.12 7.91
CA LEU A 170 0.97 -24.18 8.85
C LEU A 170 1.86 -22.96 8.67
N ALA A 171 2.25 -22.35 9.78
CA ALA A 171 3.17 -21.22 9.76
C ALA A 171 4.27 -21.42 10.81
N LEU A 172 5.52 -21.29 10.38
CA LEU A 172 6.69 -21.30 11.24
C LEU A 172 7.48 -20.01 11.02
N GLY A 173 7.76 -19.28 12.10
CA GLY A 173 8.54 -18.06 12.03
C GLY A 173 8.89 -17.50 13.39
N SER A 174 9.85 -16.59 13.43
CA SER A 174 10.17 -15.85 14.65
C SER A 174 9.07 -14.84 15.00
N GLU A 175 9.06 -14.39 16.24
CA GLU A 175 8.21 -13.28 16.69
C GLU A 175 8.31 -12.05 15.76
N LYS A 176 9.52 -11.70 15.35
CA LYS A 176 9.77 -10.58 14.43
C LYS A 176 9.14 -10.79 13.05
N ASP A 177 9.07 -12.04 12.57
CA ASP A 177 8.42 -12.36 11.31
C ASP A 177 6.91 -12.17 11.43
N PHE A 178 6.30 -12.68 12.49
CA PHE A 178 4.86 -12.53 12.72
C PHE A 178 4.43 -11.08 12.98
N LEU A 179 5.25 -10.27 13.65
CA LEU A 179 5.00 -8.82 13.81
C LEU A 179 4.89 -8.10 12.47
N LYS A 180 5.67 -8.48 11.47
CA LYS A 180 5.56 -7.91 10.12
C LYS A 180 4.23 -8.25 9.46
N PHE A 181 3.68 -9.43 9.75
CA PHE A 181 2.39 -9.89 9.22
C PHE A 181 1.19 -9.35 10.01
N TYR A 182 1.35 -9.05 11.29
CA TYR A 182 0.29 -8.52 12.15
C TYR A 182 -0.35 -7.25 11.60
N HIS A 183 0.45 -6.32 11.12
CA HIS A 183 -0.02 -5.06 10.53
C HIS A 183 -0.74 -5.21 9.16
N SER A 184 -0.79 -6.42 8.60
CA SER A 184 -1.41 -6.70 7.29
C SER A 184 -2.77 -7.41 7.37
N SER A 185 -3.43 -7.41 8.54
CA SER A 185 -4.69 -8.14 8.79
C SER A 185 -4.60 -9.66 8.51
N PHE A 186 -3.39 -10.20 8.61
CA PHE A 186 -3.10 -11.61 8.34
C PHE A 186 -3.91 -12.53 9.27
N PHE A 187 -3.98 -12.19 10.55
CA PHE A 187 -4.64 -13.03 11.57
C PHE A 187 -6.16 -12.93 11.55
N GLU A 188 -6.74 -11.79 11.17
CA GLU A 188 -8.19 -11.63 11.06
C GLU A 188 -8.80 -12.60 10.03
N SER A 189 -8.05 -12.93 8.98
CA SER A 189 -8.50 -13.85 7.94
C SER A 189 -8.46 -15.32 8.36
N LEU A 190 -7.69 -15.67 9.40
CA LEU A 190 -7.50 -17.05 9.85
C LEU A 190 -8.54 -17.50 10.90
N ASP A 191 -9.13 -16.58 11.65
CA ASP A 191 -10.02 -16.90 12.78
C ASP A 191 -11.40 -17.41 12.34
N ASN A 192 -11.86 -17.02 11.16
CA ASN A 192 -13.20 -17.33 10.65
C ASN A 192 -13.31 -18.64 9.85
N SER A 193 -12.24 -19.44 9.76
CA SER A 193 -12.22 -20.61 8.89
C SER A 193 -12.27 -21.93 9.68
N LYS A 194 -12.97 -22.92 9.11
CA LYS A 194 -12.96 -24.32 9.58
C LYS A 194 -11.61 -25.04 9.30
N ILE A 195 -10.53 -24.27 9.12
CA ILE A 195 -9.21 -24.74 8.71
C ILE A 195 -8.43 -25.19 9.94
N GLU A 196 -7.63 -26.25 9.81
CA GLU A 196 -6.66 -26.64 10.82
C GLU A 196 -5.46 -25.68 10.78
N LEU A 197 -5.43 -24.72 11.69
CA LEU A 197 -4.35 -23.75 11.82
C LEU A 197 -3.34 -24.20 12.88
N LYS A 198 -2.04 -24.21 12.53
CA LYS A 198 -0.94 -24.45 13.47
C LYS A 198 0.17 -23.43 13.27
N LEU A 199 0.54 -22.74 14.35
CA LEU A 199 1.58 -21.71 14.37
C LEU A 199 2.73 -22.11 15.29
N LEU A 200 3.96 -22.04 14.78
CA LEU A 200 5.20 -22.19 15.55
C LEU A 200 5.95 -20.89 15.60
N THR A 201 6.18 -20.35 16.79
CA THR A 201 6.82 -19.04 16.98
C THR A 201 7.88 -19.06 18.08
N SER A 202 8.79 -18.11 18.04
CA SER A 202 9.73 -17.83 19.12
C SER A 202 9.18 -16.88 20.18
N SER A 203 7.87 -16.64 20.21
CA SER A 203 7.22 -15.62 21.02
C SER A 203 7.77 -15.50 22.44
N SER A 204 7.99 -14.26 22.88
CA SER A 204 8.26 -13.88 24.24
C SER A 204 6.94 -13.43 24.92
N GLU A 205 6.93 -13.36 26.24
CA GLU A 205 5.77 -12.83 27.00
C GLU A 205 5.34 -11.43 26.56
N LYS A 206 6.26 -10.65 25.98
CA LYS A 206 6.01 -9.27 25.52
C LYS A 206 5.26 -9.19 24.19
N SER A 207 5.26 -10.24 23.39
CA SER A 207 4.68 -10.27 22.04
C SER A 207 3.51 -11.22 21.90
N ILE A 208 3.09 -11.84 22.99
CA ILE A 208 2.00 -12.81 23.00
C ILE A 208 0.66 -12.21 22.54
N TYR A 209 0.49 -10.88 22.69
CA TYR A 209 -0.69 -10.14 22.24
C TYR A 209 -0.95 -10.26 20.72
N ILE A 210 0.07 -10.60 19.94
CA ILE A 210 -0.07 -10.80 18.47
C ILE A 210 -1.01 -11.97 18.17
N PHE A 211 -1.13 -12.90 19.11
CA PHE A 211 -1.91 -14.13 18.98
C PHE A 211 -3.17 -14.15 19.84
N ASP A 212 -3.56 -13.00 20.42
CA ASP A 212 -4.72 -12.94 21.34
C ASP A 212 -6.03 -13.32 20.66
N ASP A 213 -6.13 -13.06 19.34
CA ASP A 213 -7.30 -13.41 18.51
C ASP A 213 -7.26 -14.86 17.99
N ILE A 214 -6.21 -15.65 18.33
CA ILE A 214 -6.05 -17.04 17.87
C ILE A 214 -6.16 -18.00 19.04
N ASP A 215 -6.88 -19.09 18.83
CA ASP A 215 -6.94 -20.17 19.84
C ASP A 215 -5.53 -20.65 20.20
N ARG A 216 -5.20 -20.55 21.48
CA ARG A 216 -3.87 -20.87 22.04
C ARG A 216 -3.44 -22.31 21.81
N ALA A 217 -4.40 -23.23 21.65
CA ALA A 217 -4.09 -24.63 21.29
C ALA A 217 -3.43 -24.75 19.91
N LYS A 218 -3.64 -23.74 19.06
CA LYS A 218 -3.08 -23.67 17.71
C LYS A 218 -1.69 -23.03 17.66
N VAL A 219 -1.16 -22.50 18.76
CA VAL A 219 0.12 -21.78 18.82
C VAL A 219 1.07 -22.45 19.78
N LYS A 220 2.28 -22.79 19.31
CA LYS A 220 3.34 -23.36 20.15
C LYS A 220 4.64 -22.56 20.05
N LYS A 221 5.38 -22.59 21.16
CA LYS A 221 6.74 -22.01 21.22
C LYS A 221 7.75 -23.04 20.74
N MET A 222 8.44 -22.70 19.65
CA MET A 222 9.50 -23.55 19.10
C MET A 222 10.78 -23.54 19.95
N PRO A 223 11.61 -24.60 19.88
CA PRO A 223 12.91 -24.66 20.56
C PRO A 223 13.85 -23.53 20.14
N GLU A 224 14.67 -23.04 21.08
CA GLU A 224 15.62 -21.94 20.84
C GLU A 224 16.62 -22.20 19.70
N SER A 225 16.99 -23.45 19.47
CA SER A 225 17.93 -23.84 18.41
C SER A 225 17.44 -23.56 16.98
N ILE A 226 16.15 -23.26 16.79
CA ILE A 226 15.51 -23.09 15.46
C ILE A 226 15.07 -21.64 15.24
N GLN A 227 15.00 -20.84 16.28
CA GLN A 227 14.23 -19.59 16.39
C GLN A 227 14.48 -18.51 15.36
N GLU A 228 15.68 -18.37 14.78
CA GLU A 228 15.97 -17.17 13.97
C GLU A 228 16.14 -17.44 12.47
N ASN A 229 16.35 -18.69 12.08
CA ASN A 229 16.82 -18.99 10.72
C ASN A 229 15.73 -19.48 9.77
N LEU A 230 14.58 -19.90 10.29
CA LEU A 230 13.50 -20.46 9.48
C LEU A 230 12.26 -19.58 9.54
N CYS A 231 11.69 -19.34 8.37
CA CYS A 231 10.35 -18.79 8.24
C CYS A 231 9.72 -19.34 6.98
N PHE A 232 8.59 -20.05 7.12
CA PHE A 232 7.83 -20.53 5.99
C PHE A 232 6.35 -20.72 6.35
N LEU A 233 5.53 -20.74 5.31
CA LEU A 233 4.10 -21.00 5.37
C LEU A 233 3.77 -22.14 4.40
N THR A 234 2.93 -23.08 4.79
CA THR A 234 2.37 -24.08 3.88
C THR A 234 0.85 -23.99 3.90
N LYS A 235 0.26 -24.19 2.73
CA LYS A 235 -1.18 -24.24 2.54
C LYS A 235 -1.55 -25.61 1.99
N ASP A 236 -2.38 -26.33 2.69
CA ASP A 236 -2.78 -27.68 2.35
C ASP A 236 -1.53 -28.55 2.01
N ASP A 237 -1.58 -29.36 0.97
CA ASP A 237 -0.42 -30.11 0.45
C ASP A 237 0.05 -29.57 -0.91
N ASN A 238 -0.26 -28.29 -1.25
CA ASN A 238 -0.11 -27.82 -2.60
C ASN A 238 0.62 -26.49 -2.77
N GLU A 239 0.92 -25.75 -1.69
CA GLU A 239 1.70 -24.52 -1.77
C GLU A 239 2.63 -24.34 -0.57
N LEU A 240 3.83 -23.84 -0.85
CA LEU A 240 4.85 -23.45 0.14
C LEU A 240 5.33 -22.04 -0.18
N LEU A 241 5.40 -21.18 0.84
CA LEU A 241 6.08 -19.89 0.81
C LEU A 241 7.24 -19.93 1.80
N PHE A 242 8.47 -19.90 1.32
CA PHE A 242 9.68 -19.94 2.12
C PHE A 242 10.41 -18.61 2.09
N PHE A 243 10.70 -18.04 3.25
CA PHE A 243 11.38 -16.73 3.37
C PHE A 243 12.89 -16.89 3.39
N ILE A 244 13.56 -16.12 2.54
CA ILE A 244 15.02 -16.06 2.50
C ILE A 244 15.48 -15.02 3.52
N LYS A 245 16.18 -15.48 4.56
CA LYS A 245 16.76 -14.60 5.58
C LYS A 245 18.23 -14.38 5.30
N ASN A 246 18.61 -13.16 4.92
CA ASN A 246 20.01 -12.76 4.79
C ASN A 246 20.43 -11.95 6.01
N ALA A 247 21.51 -12.38 6.68
CA ALA A 247 22.03 -11.72 7.87
C ALA A 247 22.49 -10.26 7.64
N SER A 248 22.73 -9.87 6.39
CA SER A 248 23.23 -8.55 6.00
C SER A 248 22.19 -7.62 5.38
N GLN A 249 20.94 -8.07 5.16
CA GLN A 249 19.91 -7.21 4.56
C GLN A 249 19.17 -6.38 5.62
N SER A 250 19.06 -5.09 5.33
CA SER A 250 18.19 -4.18 6.09
C SER A 250 16.76 -4.70 6.09
N THR A 251 16.01 -4.41 7.13
CA THR A 251 14.61 -4.84 7.36
C THR A 251 13.62 -4.47 6.25
N GLN A 252 14.05 -3.73 5.22
CA GLN A 252 13.20 -3.26 4.13
C GLN A 252 13.13 -4.20 2.92
N HIS A 253 14.08 -5.12 2.73
CA HIS A 253 14.09 -6.06 1.61
C HIS A 253 13.72 -7.47 2.10
N VAL A 254 12.45 -7.81 2.03
CA VAL A 254 11.98 -9.17 2.31
C VAL A 254 11.89 -9.92 0.98
N THR A 255 12.51 -11.11 0.93
CA THR A 255 12.48 -12.00 -0.24
C THR A 255 11.92 -13.36 0.19
N ALA A 256 11.05 -13.94 -0.62
CA ALA A 256 10.52 -15.28 -0.41
C ALA A 256 10.48 -16.07 -1.71
N ILE A 257 10.51 -17.38 -1.61
CA ILE A 257 10.29 -18.31 -2.73
C ILE A 257 8.93 -18.97 -2.50
N TRP A 258 8.05 -18.86 -3.49
CA TRP A 258 6.83 -19.61 -3.57
C TRP A 258 7.05 -20.84 -4.49
N THR A 259 6.48 -21.99 -4.13
CA THR A 259 6.52 -23.18 -4.95
C THR A 259 5.29 -24.07 -4.69
N ASP A 260 4.89 -24.84 -5.73
CA ASP A 260 3.92 -25.92 -5.68
C ASP A 260 4.61 -27.30 -5.72
N SER A 261 5.94 -27.35 -5.54
CA SER A 261 6.72 -28.59 -5.52
C SER A 261 6.29 -29.52 -4.38
N ALA A 262 5.70 -30.63 -4.71
CA ALA A 262 5.23 -31.63 -3.75
C ALA A 262 6.36 -32.14 -2.83
N SER A 263 7.57 -32.31 -3.35
CA SER A 263 8.73 -32.76 -2.58
C SER A 263 9.19 -31.74 -1.55
N MET A 264 9.19 -30.45 -1.92
CA MET A 264 9.54 -29.34 -1.02
C MET A 264 8.49 -29.17 0.07
N ILE A 265 7.20 -29.16 -0.29
CA ILE A 265 6.08 -29.06 0.64
C ILE A 265 6.12 -30.21 1.66
N TYR A 266 6.25 -31.44 1.19
CA TYR A 266 6.34 -32.63 2.04
C TYR A 266 7.51 -32.53 3.03
N SER A 267 8.70 -32.11 2.56
CA SER A 267 9.89 -31.95 3.40
C SER A 267 9.66 -30.89 4.50
N MET A 268 9.04 -29.77 4.16
CA MET A 268 8.76 -28.71 5.13
C MET A 268 7.66 -29.11 6.12
N LYS A 269 6.67 -29.90 5.71
CA LYS A 269 5.65 -30.46 6.63
C LYS A 269 6.24 -31.47 7.61
N ILE A 270 7.17 -32.31 7.17
CA ILE A 270 7.91 -33.22 8.09
C ILE A 270 8.71 -32.41 9.10
N LEU A 271 9.44 -31.38 8.64
CA LEU A 271 10.18 -30.49 9.51
C LEU A 271 9.25 -29.82 10.53
N PHE A 272 8.14 -29.25 10.06
CA PHE A 272 7.14 -28.62 10.93
C PHE A 272 6.63 -29.59 11.99
N SER A 273 6.21 -30.78 11.59
CA SER A 273 5.66 -31.82 12.50
C SER A 273 6.70 -32.26 13.53
N SER A 274 7.95 -32.43 13.13
CA SER A 274 9.05 -32.73 14.03
C SER A 274 9.30 -31.65 15.07
N VAL A 275 9.23 -30.39 14.66
CA VAL A 275 9.37 -29.25 15.58
C VAL A 275 8.14 -29.11 16.48
N TRP A 276 6.93 -29.26 15.91
CA TRP A 276 5.67 -29.19 16.63
C TRP A 276 5.58 -30.18 17.78
N SER A 277 6.04 -31.40 17.58
CA SER A 277 6.05 -32.45 18.60
C SER A 277 6.97 -32.14 19.79
N LYS A 278 8.03 -31.39 19.56
CA LYS A 278 9.03 -30.96 20.58
C LYS A 278 8.73 -29.59 21.18
N SER A 279 7.74 -28.88 20.65
CA SER A 279 7.38 -27.53 21.05
C SER A 279 6.42 -27.53 22.22
N LYS A 280 6.53 -26.50 23.09
CA LYS A 280 5.67 -26.30 24.26
C LYS A 280 4.49 -25.40 23.90
N ASN A 281 3.34 -25.66 24.50
CA ASN A 281 2.24 -24.70 24.43
C ASN A 281 2.70 -23.37 25.03
N ILE A 282 2.22 -22.27 24.46
CA ILE A 282 2.47 -20.94 25.02
C ILE A 282 1.59 -20.81 26.25
N HIS A 283 2.22 -20.82 27.44
CA HIS A 283 1.58 -20.50 28.71
C HIS A 283 1.85 -19.04 29.05
N LEU A 284 0.83 -18.36 29.54
CA LEU A 284 0.97 -17.07 30.25
C LEU A 284 1.53 -17.31 31.63
#